data_d9d3f9bcdebd0d11efc8889fa1950ba6
#
_entry.id   d9d3f9bcdebd0d11efc8889fa1950ba6
#
_cell.length_a   1.000
_cell.length_b   1.000
_cell.length_c   1.000
_cell.angle_alpha   90.00
_cell.angle_beta   90.00
_cell.angle_gamma   90.00
#
_symmetry.space_group_name_H-M   'P 1'
#
loop_
_entity.id
_entity.type
_entity.pdbx_description
1 polymer ?
#
loop_
_entity_poly.entity_id
_entity_poly.type
_entity_poly.pdbx_seq_one_letter_code
_entity_poly.pdbx_strand_id
1 'polypeptide(L)'
;MGIIRGAACAYVMVTMIGYRFLIGGDYSLPASLLEHLAVPLLALVDWLFIGRAQTRVRWWWPLVWIVGPLAYLALYIQGAGRHGVSPYSILIVGSADFWPTAVVLFSSFVPLFFVVWGAPRLLRWSGSGVSQREGRDGLLDVVGVRRSVADGDAS
;
A
#
# COMPACT_ATOMS: atom_id res chain seq x y z
N MET A 1 0.15 -15.10 -6.72
CA MET A 1 0.83 -13.85 -7.16
C MET A 1 0.44 -12.59 -6.35
N GLY A 2 -0.75 -12.48 -5.75
CA GLY A 2 -1.15 -11.30 -4.97
C GLY A 2 -0.27 -10.97 -3.77
N ILE A 3 0.24 -11.97 -3.07
CA ILE A 3 1.09 -11.81 -1.87
C ILE A 3 2.41 -11.10 -2.23
N ILE A 4 3.08 -11.57 -3.28
CA ILE A 4 4.37 -11.00 -3.73
C ILE A 4 4.19 -9.57 -4.25
N ARG A 5 3.12 -9.31 -5.03
CA ARG A 5 2.81 -7.96 -5.50
C ARG A 5 2.54 -6.99 -4.34
N GLY A 6 1.78 -7.44 -3.33
CA GLY A 6 1.51 -6.64 -2.14
C GLY A 6 2.78 -6.33 -1.34
N ALA A 7 3.64 -7.33 -1.14
CA ALA A 7 4.94 -7.15 -0.49
C ALA A 7 5.83 -6.16 -1.28
N ALA A 8 5.95 -6.34 -2.60
CA ALA A 8 6.74 -5.47 -3.45
C ALA A 8 6.23 -4.02 -3.38
N CYS A 9 4.91 -3.80 -3.50
CA CYS A 9 4.31 -2.48 -3.33
C CYS A 9 4.64 -1.89 -1.96
N ALA A 10 4.48 -2.66 -0.89
CA ALA A 10 4.77 -2.21 0.47
C ALA A 10 6.24 -1.82 0.65
N TYR A 11 7.19 -2.60 0.09
CA TYR A 11 8.62 -2.32 0.21
C TYR A 11 9.04 -1.06 -0.56
N VAL A 12 8.54 -0.84 -1.78
CA VAL A 12 8.87 0.39 -2.52
C VAL A 12 8.24 1.62 -1.87
N MET A 13 7.08 1.49 -1.21
CA MET A 13 6.48 2.57 -0.42
C MET A 13 7.33 2.89 0.82
N VAL A 14 7.86 1.88 1.53
CA VAL A 14 8.84 2.07 2.61
C VAL A 14 10.07 2.81 2.12
N THR A 15 10.59 2.43 0.95
CA THR A 15 11.76 3.09 0.35
C THR A 15 11.48 4.55 0.03
N MET A 16 10.32 4.86 -0.56
CA MET A 16 9.90 6.23 -0.88
C MET A 16 9.82 7.10 0.39
N ILE A 17 9.14 6.60 1.42
CA ILE A 17 8.97 7.32 2.69
C ILE A 17 10.32 7.47 3.38
N GLY A 18 11.10 6.39 3.46
CA GLY A 18 12.43 6.39 4.06
C GLY A 18 13.38 7.36 3.38
N TYR A 19 13.41 7.37 2.05
CA TYR A 19 14.24 8.29 1.28
C TYR A 19 13.90 9.75 1.60
N ARG A 20 12.62 10.10 1.63
CA ARG A 20 12.18 11.48 1.86
C ARG A 20 12.37 11.94 3.30
N PHE A 21 11.99 11.12 4.27
CA PHE A 21 11.91 11.56 5.67
C PHE A 21 13.12 11.18 6.51
N LEU A 22 13.84 10.10 6.17
CA LEU A 22 14.97 9.62 6.96
C LEU A 22 16.31 10.06 6.38
N ILE A 23 16.43 10.11 5.05
CA ILE A 23 17.69 10.44 4.36
C ILE A 23 17.71 11.91 3.94
N GLY A 24 16.54 12.59 3.94
CA GLY A 24 16.43 13.97 3.44
C GLY A 24 16.64 14.03 1.92
N GLY A 25 16.22 12.98 1.22
CA GLY A 25 16.53 12.74 -0.18
C GLY A 25 16.19 13.88 -1.12
N ASP A 26 17.08 14.12 -2.06
CA ASP A 26 16.96 15.13 -3.10
C ASP A 26 16.38 14.52 -4.39
N TYR A 27 15.30 15.10 -4.88
CA TYR A 27 14.63 14.73 -6.13
C TYR A 27 15.07 15.56 -7.34
N SER A 28 16.11 16.39 -7.21
CA SER A 28 16.64 17.19 -8.32
C SER A 28 17.24 16.34 -9.45
N LEU A 29 17.76 15.15 -9.07
CA LEU A 29 18.31 14.19 -10.04
C LEU A 29 17.18 13.33 -10.64
N PRO A 30 17.07 13.25 -11.98
CA PRO A 30 16.03 12.45 -12.64
C PRO A 30 16.01 10.97 -12.21
N ALA A 31 17.17 10.36 -11.98
CA ALA A 31 17.27 8.99 -11.49
C ALA A 31 16.64 8.84 -10.08
N SER A 32 16.96 9.76 -9.18
CA SER A 32 16.40 9.78 -7.82
C SER A 32 14.87 9.95 -7.82
N LEU A 33 14.37 10.85 -8.67
CA LEU A 33 12.92 11.06 -8.86
C LEU A 33 12.23 9.79 -9.37
N LEU A 34 12.84 9.11 -10.35
CA LEU A 34 12.28 7.87 -10.92
C LEU A 34 12.24 6.75 -9.88
N GLU A 35 13.37 6.49 -9.21
CA GLU A 35 13.50 5.35 -8.30
C GLU A 35 12.71 5.52 -7.01
N HIS A 36 12.69 6.72 -6.45
CA HIS A 36 12.17 6.96 -5.10
C HIS A 36 10.80 7.64 -5.07
N LEU A 37 10.26 8.04 -6.22
CA LEU A 37 8.92 8.61 -6.32
C LEU A 37 8.08 7.94 -7.42
N ALA A 38 8.53 7.95 -8.68
CA ALA A 38 7.71 7.49 -9.79
C ALA A 38 7.44 5.98 -9.71
N VAL A 39 8.47 5.16 -9.49
CA VAL A 39 8.31 3.69 -9.37
C VAL A 39 7.41 3.29 -8.20
N PRO A 40 7.57 3.82 -6.97
CA PRO A 40 6.65 3.54 -5.87
C PRO A 40 5.21 3.95 -6.16
N LEU A 41 4.98 5.11 -6.75
CA LEU A 41 3.62 5.55 -7.10
C LEU A 41 2.98 4.68 -8.17
N LEU A 42 3.73 4.27 -9.21
CA LEU A 42 3.25 3.34 -10.22
C LEU A 42 2.92 1.97 -9.62
N ALA A 43 3.76 1.47 -8.72
CA ALA A 43 3.50 0.23 -7.99
C ALA A 43 2.24 0.32 -7.11
N LEU A 44 2.00 1.47 -6.51
CA LEU A 44 0.78 1.72 -5.72
C LEU A 44 -0.47 1.75 -6.63
N VAL A 45 -0.40 2.44 -7.76
CA VAL A 45 -1.49 2.48 -8.76
C VAL A 45 -1.78 1.07 -9.29
N ASP A 46 -0.75 0.31 -9.66
CA ASP A 46 -0.88 -1.09 -10.07
C ASP A 46 -1.55 -1.93 -8.97
N TRP A 47 -1.11 -1.78 -7.73
CA TRP A 47 -1.69 -2.51 -6.61
C TRP A 47 -3.14 -2.13 -6.32
N LEU A 48 -3.52 -0.85 -6.41
CA LEU A 48 -4.86 -0.37 -6.10
C LEU A 48 -5.88 -0.73 -7.19
N PHE A 49 -5.52 -0.60 -8.46
CA PHE A 49 -6.46 -0.60 -9.58
C PHE A 49 -6.33 -1.82 -10.51
N ILE A 50 -5.14 -2.42 -10.62
CA ILE A 50 -4.89 -3.50 -11.58
C ILE A 50 -4.96 -4.88 -10.91
N GLY A 51 -5.97 -5.65 -11.30
CA GLY A 51 -6.15 -7.04 -10.89
C GLY A 51 -7.05 -7.24 -9.65
N ARG A 52 -7.45 -8.49 -9.45
CA ARG A 52 -8.34 -8.92 -8.35
C ARG A 52 -7.62 -9.69 -7.25
N ALA A 53 -6.30 -9.85 -7.36
CA ALA A 53 -5.50 -10.69 -6.47
C ALA A 53 -5.36 -10.09 -5.05
N GLN A 54 -5.56 -8.77 -4.90
CA GLN A 54 -5.43 -8.07 -3.63
C GLN A 54 -6.43 -8.57 -2.57
N THR A 55 -7.67 -8.89 -2.98
CA THR A 55 -8.72 -9.35 -2.07
C THR A 55 -8.46 -10.74 -1.51
N ARG A 56 -7.62 -11.55 -2.18
CA ARG A 56 -7.26 -12.91 -1.76
C ARG A 56 -6.14 -12.96 -0.73
N VAL A 57 -5.46 -11.82 -0.48
CA VAL A 57 -4.38 -11.75 0.50
C VAL A 57 -4.98 -11.75 1.90
N ARG A 58 -4.67 -12.74 2.72
CA ARG A 58 -5.21 -12.89 4.08
C ARG A 58 -4.67 -11.77 4.98
N TRP A 59 -5.40 -11.44 6.04
CA TRP A 59 -5.13 -10.32 6.94
C TRP A 59 -3.77 -10.40 7.68
N TRP A 60 -3.20 -11.57 7.85
CA TRP A 60 -1.92 -11.77 8.54
C TRP A 60 -0.69 -11.63 7.63
N TRP A 61 -0.86 -11.58 6.28
CA TRP A 61 0.27 -11.42 5.36
C TRP A 61 1.06 -10.12 5.56
N PRO A 62 0.45 -8.98 5.91
CA PRO A 62 1.20 -7.77 6.27
C PRO A 62 2.24 -8.01 7.38
N LEU A 63 1.98 -8.90 8.34
CA LEU A 63 2.94 -9.27 9.38
C LEU A 63 4.12 -10.09 8.80
N VAL A 64 3.85 -10.95 7.82
CA VAL A 64 4.92 -11.72 7.16
C VAL A 64 5.82 -10.81 6.31
N TRP A 65 5.28 -9.74 5.76
CA TRP A 65 6.06 -8.78 4.97
C TRP A 65 7.16 -8.09 5.78
N ILE A 66 7.10 -8.06 7.11
CA ILE A 66 8.17 -7.52 7.95
C ILE A 66 9.47 -8.33 7.84
N VAL A 67 9.41 -9.58 7.37
CA VAL A 67 10.60 -10.44 7.20
C VAL A 67 11.62 -9.82 6.24
N GLY A 68 11.17 -9.16 5.19
CA GLY A 68 12.08 -8.48 4.23
C GLY A 68 12.89 -7.37 4.89
N PRO A 69 12.26 -6.36 5.51
CA PRO A 69 12.96 -5.35 6.30
C PRO A 69 13.88 -5.91 7.39
N LEU A 70 13.46 -6.96 8.12
CA LEU A 70 14.31 -7.58 9.14
C LEU A 70 15.53 -8.29 8.52
N ALA A 71 15.36 -8.98 7.40
CA ALA A 71 16.48 -9.55 6.65
C ALA A 71 17.44 -8.46 6.16
N TYR A 72 16.90 -7.34 5.66
CA TYR A 72 17.71 -6.19 5.29
C TYR A 72 18.48 -5.61 6.48
N LEU A 73 17.85 -5.46 7.65
CA LEU A 73 18.53 -5.01 8.87
C LEU A 73 19.69 -5.92 9.26
N ALA A 74 19.47 -7.24 9.18
CA ALA A 74 20.54 -8.20 9.48
C ALA A 74 21.74 -8.07 8.53
N LEU A 75 21.47 -7.91 7.22
CA LEU A 75 22.50 -7.66 6.22
C LEU A 75 23.19 -6.30 6.42
N TYR A 76 22.43 -5.29 6.80
CA TYR A 76 22.95 -3.96 7.13
C TYR A 76 23.95 -4.01 8.29
N ILE A 77 23.58 -4.65 9.41
CA ILE A 77 24.46 -4.82 10.58
C ILE A 77 25.73 -5.59 10.19
N GLN A 78 25.59 -6.67 9.42
CA GLN A 78 26.72 -7.46 8.96
C GLN A 78 27.64 -6.65 8.04
N GLY A 79 27.09 -5.87 7.12
CA GLY A 79 27.83 -5.02 6.19
C GLY A 79 28.59 -3.91 6.93
N ALA A 80 27.91 -3.21 7.85
CA ALA A 80 28.54 -2.17 8.66
C ALA A 80 29.66 -2.72 9.53
N GLY A 81 29.48 -3.93 10.12
CA GLY A 81 30.53 -4.58 10.90
C GLY A 81 31.76 -4.99 10.08
N ARG A 82 31.57 -5.35 8.79
CA ARG A 82 32.68 -5.73 7.90
C ARG A 82 33.44 -4.55 7.32
N HIS A 83 32.73 -3.47 7.00
CA HIS A 83 33.29 -2.33 6.26
C HIS A 83 33.54 -1.10 7.13
N GLY A 84 33.07 -1.11 8.39
CA GLY A 84 33.19 0.03 9.32
C GLY A 84 32.40 1.28 8.92
N VAL A 85 31.49 1.16 7.95
CA VAL A 85 30.72 2.28 7.42
C VAL A 85 29.22 1.99 7.58
N SER A 86 28.51 2.93 8.19
CA SER A 86 27.06 2.90 8.25
C SER A 86 26.49 3.81 7.15
N PRO A 87 25.82 3.26 6.11
CA PRO A 87 25.25 4.04 5.00
C PRO A 87 24.24 5.09 5.42
N TYR A 88 23.58 4.88 6.56
CA TYR A 88 22.57 5.81 7.08
C TYR A 88 23.06 6.47 8.36
N SER A 89 23.09 7.80 8.37
CA SER A 89 23.54 8.60 9.53
C SER A 89 22.67 8.43 10.77
N ILE A 90 21.40 8.03 10.59
CA ILE A 90 20.45 7.75 11.68
C ILE A 90 20.57 6.34 12.27
N LEU A 91 21.29 5.43 11.60
CA LEU A 91 21.42 4.01 11.97
C LEU A 91 22.91 3.64 12.06
N ILE A 92 23.67 4.34 12.92
CA ILE A 92 25.09 4.04 13.14
C ILE A 92 25.22 2.79 14.00
N VAL A 93 25.66 1.69 13.40
CA VAL A 93 25.86 0.42 14.12
C VAL A 93 26.88 0.60 15.23
N GLY A 94 26.53 0.18 16.44
CA GLY A 94 27.37 0.34 17.64
C GLY A 94 27.11 1.62 18.44
N SER A 95 26.30 2.57 17.94
CA SER A 95 25.87 3.72 18.74
C SER A 95 24.81 3.31 19.77
N ALA A 96 24.68 4.06 20.86
CA ALA A 96 23.67 3.83 21.88
C ALA A 96 22.24 3.96 21.32
N ASP A 97 22.05 4.82 20.31
CA ASP A 97 20.76 5.12 19.70
C ASP A 97 20.38 4.15 18.58
N PHE A 98 21.27 3.24 18.20
CA PHE A 98 21.01 2.31 17.08
C PHE A 98 19.75 1.47 17.28
N TRP A 99 19.67 0.76 18.40
CA TRP A 99 18.53 -0.13 18.66
C TRP A 99 17.20 0.60 18.88
N PRO A 100 17.14 1.68 19.69
CA PRO A 100 15.91 2.47 19.80
C PRO A 100 15.45 3.00 18.43
N THR A 101 16.32 3.54 17.62
CA THR A 101 16.00 4.05 16.28
C THR A 101 15.55 2.92 15.35
N ALA A 102 16.25 1.80 15.34
CA ALA A 102 15.86 0.64 14.54
C ALA A 102 14.46 0.13 14.91
N VAL A 103 14.16 -0.02 16.22
CA VAL A 103 12.85 -0.47 16.69
C VAL A 103 11.74 0.48 16.26
N VAL A 104 11.91 1.79 16.44
CA VAL A 104 10.92 2.80 16.02
C VAL A 104 10.71 2.76 14.51
N LEU A 105 11.80 2.72 13.73
CA LEU A 105 11.74 2.67 12.28
C LEU A 105 11.02 1.42 11.78
N PHE A 106 11.42 0.24 12.24
CA PHE A 106 10.86 -1.02 11.74
C PHE A 106 9.43 -1.27 12.25
N SER A 107 9.08 -0.79 13.45
CA SER A 107 7.70 -0.85 13.93
C SER A 107 6.76 0.04 13.12
N SER A 108 7.25 1.15 12.56
CA SER A 108 6.44 2.03 11.69
C SER A 108 6.07 1.39 10.34
N PHE A 109 6.80 0.35 9.90
CA PHE A 109 6.47 -0.38 8.67
C PHE A 109 5.20 -1.23 8.80
N VAL A 110 4.92 -1.73 10.00
CA VAL A 110 3.73 -2.59 10.23
C VAL A 110 2.44 -1.86 9.87
N PRO A 111 2.12 -0.66 10.40
CA PRO A 111 0.92 0.06 10.02
C PRO A 111 0.90 0.40 8.52
N LEU A 112 2.04 0.75 7.91
CA LEU A 112 2.11 0.99 6.46
C LEU A 112 1.73 -0.26 5.66
N PHE A 113 2.19 -1.45 6.06
CA PHE A 113 1.84 -2.70 5.41
C PHE A 113 0.34 -3.01 5.52
N PHE A 114 -0.28 -2.70 6.65
CA PHE A 114 -1.73 -2.81 6.81
C PHE A 114 -2.49 -1.79 5.96
N VAL A 115 -1.98 -0.58 5.80
CA VAL A 115 -2.55 0.43 4.90
C VAL A 115 -2.51 -0.07 3.46
N VAL A 116 -1.37 -0.55 2.97
CA VAL A 116 -1.22 -1.12 1.62
C VAL A 116 -2.15 -2.32 1.42
N TRP A 117 -2.28 -3.19 2.42
CA TRP A 117 -3.20 -4.33 2.37
C TRP A 117 -4.67 -3.93 2.35
N GLY A 118 -5.06 -2.92 3.14
CA GLY A 118 -6.44 -2.49 3.35
C GLY A 118 -6.98 -1.57 2.25
N ALA A 119 -6.14 -0.71 1.67
CA ALA A 119 -6.54 0.32 0.72
C ALA A 119 -7.36 -0.20 -0.47
N PRO A 120 -7.00 -1.30 -1.18
CA PRO A 120 -7.82 -1.82 -2.28
C PRO A 120 -9.19 -2.33 -1.84
N ARG A 121 -9.33 -2.74 -0.59
CA ARG A 121 -10.59 -3.23 -0.02
C ARG A 121 -11.55 -2.08 0.25
N LEU A 122 -11.03 -1.00 0.83
CA LEU A 122 -11.80 0.20 1.11
C LEU A 122 -12.31 0.86 -0.18
N LEU A 123 -11.46 0.97 -1.20
CA LEU A 123 -11.84 1.54 -2.50
C LEU A 123 -12.96 0.75 -3.18
N ARG A 124 -12.93 -0.58 -3.09
CA ARG A 124 -14.00 -1.42 -3.68
C ARG A 124 -15.29 -1.36 -2.90
N TRP A 125 -15.22 -1.24 -1.59
CA TRP A 125 -16.40 -1.11 -0.75
C TRP A 125 -17.16 0.20 -1.02
N SER A 126 -16.45 1.31 -1.19
CA SER A 126 -17.05 2.61 -1.53
C SER A 126 -17.67 2.62 -2.95
N GLY A 127 -17.13 1.87 -3.90
CA GLY A 127 -17.66 1.77 -5.27
C GLY A 127 -18.95 0.94 -5.39
N SER A 128 -19.13 -0.06 -4.53
CA SER A 128 -20.30 -0.95 -4.60
C SER A 128 -21.61 -0.27 -4.14
N GLY A 129 -21.54 0.75 -3.29
CA GLY A 129 -22.70 1.47 -2.79
C GLY A 129 -23.38 2.37 -3.84
N VAL A 130 -22.63 2.89 -4.80
CA VAL A 130 -23.15 3.78 -5.85
C VAL A 130 -23.95 2.98 -6.90
N SER A 131 -23.41 1.85 -7.34
CA SER A 131 -24.07 1.02 -8.37
C SER A 131 -25.37 0.37 -7.91
N GLN A 132 -25.52 0.09 -6.60
CA GLN A 132 -26.79 -0.46 -6.08
C GLN A 132 -27.90 0.58 -5.98
N ARG A 133 -27.58 1.86 -5.78
CA ARG A 133 -28.58 2.94 -5.76
C ARG A 133 -29.14 3.20 -7.15
N GLU A 134 -28.28 3.33 -8.16
CA GLU A 134 -28.74 3.53 -9.54
C GLU A 134 -29.60 2.37 -10.08
N GLY A 135 -29.23 1.12 -9.78
CA GLY A 135 -30.02 -0.04 -10.17
C GLY A 135 -31.39 -0.12 -9.48
N ARG A 136 -31.51 0.37 -8.26
CA ARG A 136 -32.74 0.37 -7.50
C ARG A 136 -33.71 1.48 -7.97
N ASP A 137 -33.18 2.65 -8.26
CA ASP A 137 -33.99 3.77 -8.74
C ASP A 137 -34.52 3.52 -10.17
N GLY A 138 -33.68 2.94 -11.06
CA GLY A 138 -34.11 2.50 -12.38
C GLY A 138 -35.15 1.39 -12.37
N LEU A 139 -35.10 0.46 -11.38
CA LEU A 139 -36.12 -0.60 -11.25
C LEU A 139 -37.46 -0.05 -10.77
N LEU A 140 -37.45 0.94 -9.89
CA LEU A 140 -38.67 1.58 -9.39
C LEU A 140 -39.36 2.38 -10.50
N ASP A 141 -38.62 3.04 -11.37
CA ASP A 141 -39.17 3.74 -12.54
C ASP A 141 -39.83 2.79 -13.52
N VAL A 142 -39.23 1.66 -13.85
CA VAL A 142 -39.80 0.64 -14.76
C VAL A 142 -41.08 0.03 -14.17
N VAL A 143 -41.11 -0.23 -12.86
CA VAL A 143 -42.27 -0.79 -12.17
C VAL A 143 -43.42 0.25 -12.09
N GLY A 144 -43.08 1.53 -11.87
CA GLY A 144 -44.06 2.63 -11.87
C GLY A 144 -44.75 2.82 -13.23
N VAL A 145 -43.97 2.79 -14.32
CA VAL A 145 -44.50 2.88 -15.68
C VAL A 145 -45.40 1.70 -16.04
N ARG A 146 -45.06 0.48 -15.62
CA ARG A 146 -45.94 -0.70 -15.84
C ARG A 146 -47.27 -0.62 -15.11
N ARG A 147 -47.31 -0.08 -13.90
CA ARG A 147 -48.59 0.11 -13.18
C ARG A 147 -49.46 1.13 -13.84
N SER A 148 -48.91 2.26 -14.31
CA SER A 148 -49.69 3.30 -15.00
C SER A 148 -50.32 2.81 -16.31
N VAL A 149 -49.65 1.92 -17.04
CA VAL A 149 -50.22 1.32 -18.28
C VAL A 149 -51.32 0.31 -17.97
N ALA A 150 -51.20 -0.46 -16.89
CA ALA A 150 -52.22 -1.45 -16.51
C ALA A 150 -53.54 -0.82 -16.00
N ASP A 151 -53.45 0.34 -15.34
CA ASP A 151 -54.61 1.06 -14.83
C ASP A 151 -55.34 1.92 -15.90
N GLY A 152 -54.65 2.21 -17.04
CA GLY A 152 -55.20 2.99 -18.16
C GLY A 152 -56.10 2.21 -19.13
N ASP A 153 -56.05 0.88 -19.13
CA ASP A 153 -56.86 0.02 -20.02
C ASP A 153 -58.22 -0.42 -19.40
N ALA A 154 -58.52 0.05 -18.21
CA ALA A 154 -59.77 -0.34 -17.46
C ALA A 154 -60.87 0.75 -17.48
N SER A 155 -60.80 1.74 -18.39
CA SER A 155 -61.83 2.82 -18.50
C SER A 155 -62.58 2.80 -19.82
#